data_cf58e10f17e4ed05d7be516c4b14cc93
#
_entry.id   cf58e10f17e4ed05d7be516c4b14cc93
#
_cell.length_a   1.000
_cell.length_b   1.000
_cell.length_c   1.000
_cell.angle_alpha   90.00
_cell.angle_beta   90.00
_cell.angle_gamma   90.00
#
_symmetry.space_group_name_H-M   'P 1'
#
loop_
_entity.id
_entity.type
_entity.pdbx_description
1 polymer ?
#
loop_
_entity_poly.entity_id
_entity_poly.type
_entity_poly.pdbx_seq_one_letter_code
_entity_poly.pdbx_strand_id
1 'polypeptide(L)'
;MSFEEYKNLWVFVETEENEVKPVGYELLNPGRELADKMGAKLVAVVIGGKVEDIAKKAIEYGADEAILVEGDEYYNYTTDAYSIAMKTLVDKHKPSAILIGATNNGRDLGPKMACDLNTGLTADCTGLDYDVEAGNMVWTRPAFGGNLMAMILCPDNRPQLGTVRPGVFKKPELVEGKEGTITREDIHVAADQIRTKLIERIEEVAAAVNLEEAEIIVSGGRGVGSEEGFNVIRELADVLGATVGASRAAVDEGWIPRAHQVGQTGKTVGPKLYIACGISGAIQHAAGISGSDCIVAINKDPDAPIFDVADYGIVGDLFTIIPIMIEQIKKANA
;
A
#
# COMPACT_ATOMS: atom_id res chain seq x y z
N MET A 1 14.52 -30.27 3.90
CA MET A 1 14.98 -29.98 2.51
C MET A 1 16.05 -28.91 2.60
N SER A 2 17.12 -29.01 1.81
CA SER A 2 18.12 -27.93 1.75
C SER A 2 17.58 -26.85 0.81
N PHE A 3 17.59 -25.59 1.26
CA PHE A 3 17.18 -24.41 0.46
C PHE A 3 18.38 -23.62 -0.07
N GLU A 4 19.56 -24.22 -0.13
CA GLU A 4 20.80 -23.57 -0.54
C GLU A 4 20.79 -23.02 -1.96
N GLU A 5 19.91 -23.54 -2.81
CA GLU A 5 19.71 -23.05 -4.19
C GLU A 5 18.84 -21.77 -4.25
N TYR A 6 18.06 -21.50 -3.19
CA TYR A 6 17.21 -20.32 -3.11
C TYR A 6 17.99 -19.17 -2.50
N LYS A 7 18.23 -18.12 -3.31
CA LYS A 7 19.06 -16.98 -2.94
C LYS A 7 18.36 -15.68 -3.30
N ASN A 8 18.85 -14.61 -2.73
CA ASN A 8 18.40 -13.25 -2.99
C ASN A 8 16.96 -12.95 -2.50
N LEU A 9 16.76 -11.69 -2.22
CA LEU A 9 15.46 -11.13 -1.88
C LEU A 9 14.92 -10.37 -3.08
N TRP A 10 13.69 -10.67 -3.47
CA TRP A 10 13.03 -9.98 -4.56
C TRP A 10 12.00 -8.98 -4.05
N VAL A 11 11.92 -7.86 -4.74
CA VAL A 11 10.82 -6.90 -4.66
C VAL A 11 10.12 -6.88 -6.02
N PHE A 12 8.84 -7.23 -6.04
CA PHE A 12 8.01 -7.03 -7.21
C PHE A 12 7.64 -5.54 -7.30
N VAL A 13 8.26 -4.84 -8.25
CA VAL A 13 7.99 -3.43 -8.54
C VAL A 13 6.80 -3.38 -9.47
N GLU A 14 5.60 -3.26 -8.90
CA GLU A 14 4.36 -3.28 -9.64
C GLU A 14 4.25 -2.11 -10.61
N THR A 15 3.83 -2.42 -11.83
CA THR A 15 3.54 -1.46 -12.89
C THR A 15 2.12 -1.60 -13.39
N GLU A 16 1.55 -0.54 -13.89
CA GLU A 16 0.27 -0.49 -14.58
C GLU A 16 0.34 0.57 -15.67
N GLU A 17 0.02 0.21 -16.92
CA GLU A 17 0.12 1.11 -18.08
C GLU A 17 1.50 1.77 -18.23
N ASN A 18 2.56 1.01 -17.93
CA ASN A 18 3.96 1.45 -17.90
C ASN A 18 4.30 2.48 -16.81
N GLU A 19 3.43 2.70 -15.84
CA GLU A 19 3.71 3.54 -14.68
C GLU A 19 3.90 2.68 -13.43
N VAL A 20 4.82 3.09 -12.56
CA VAL A 20 5.10 2.37 -11.32
C VAL A 20 4.07 2.71 -10.26
N LYS A 21 3.62 1.70 -9.51
CA LYS A 21 2.88 1.94 -8.28
C LYS A 21 3.86 2.32 -7.16
N PRO A 22 3.58 3.37 -6.36
CA PRO A 22 4.50 3.88 -5.32
C PRO A 22 5.06 2.81 -4.39
N VAL A 23 4.22 1.86 -3.98
CA VAL A 23 4.60 0.74 -3.09
C VAL A 23 5.76 -0.09 -3.64
N GLY A 24 5.92 -0.20 -4.96
CA GLY A 24 7.03 -0.92 -5.57
C GLY A 24 8.40 -0.34 -5.16
N TYR A 25 8.50 0.99 -5.10
CA TYR A 25 9.73 1.64 -4.63
C TYR A 25 9.82 1.71 -3.11
N GLU A 26 8.68 1.86 -2.39
CA GLU A 26 8.66 1.83 -0.93
C GLU A 26 9.28 0.54 -0.38
N LEU A 27 8.98 -0.61 -1.02
CA LEU A 27 9.46 -1.92 -0.59
C LEU A 27 10.98 -2.13 -0.80
N LEU A 28 11.64 -1.33 -1.62
CA LEU A 28 13.08 -1.38 -1.77
C LEU A 28 13.81 -0.94 -0.49
N ASN A 29 13.20 -0.07 0.33
CA ASN A 29 13.79 0.37 1.60
C ASN A 29 13.90 -0.79 2.62
N PRO A 30 12.81 -1.41 3.11
CA PRO A 30 12.93 -2.58 3.98
C PRO A 30 13.62 -3.75 3.26
N GLY A 31 13.47 -3.87 1.93
CA GLY A 31 14.15 -4.87 1.12
C GLY A 31 15.67 -4.79 1.23
N ARG A 32 16.25 -3.58 1.26
CA ARG A 32 17.68 -3.39 1.43
C ARG A 32 18.17 -3.88 2.79
N GLU A 33 17.48 -3.46 3.86
CA GLU A 33 17.82 -3.88 5.23
C GLU A 33 17.75 -5.42 5.39
N LEU A 34 16.72 -6.03 4.83
CA LEU A 34 16.54 -7.48 4.87
C LEU A 34 17.60 -8.22 4.06
N ALA A 35 17.90 -7.75 2.84
CA ALA A 35 18.91 -8.35 1.98
C ALA A 35 20.30 -8.31 2.65
N ASP A 36 20.61 -7.21 3.34
CA ASP A 36 21.87 -7.07 4.11
C ASP A 36 21.92 -8.07 5.28
N LYS A 37 20.83 -8.22 6.04
CA LYS A 37 20.72 -9.24 7.10
C LYS A 37 20.87 -10.68 6.56
N MET A 38 20.34 -10.92 5.36
CA MET A 38 20.42 -12.21 4.68
C MET A 38 21.81 -12.49 4.08
N GLY A 39 22.66 -11.46 3.94
CA GLY A 39 23.90 -11.56 3.15
C GLY A 39 23.62 -11.84 1.67
N ALA A 40 22.52 -11.31 1.14
CA ALA A 40 21.98 -11.59 -0.19
C ALA A 40 21.85 -10.30 -1.01
N LYS A 41 21.60 -10.43 -2.33
CA LYS A 41 21.28 -9.30 -3.18
C LYS A 41 19.81 -8.92 -3.06
N LEU A 42 19.54 -7.62 -3.16
CA LEU A 42 18.21 -7.08 -3.39
C LEU A 42 17.95 -6.99 -4.90
N VAL A 43 16.96 -7.71 -5.38
CA VAL A 43 16.61 -7.76 -6.81
C VAL A 43 15.22 -7.17 -7.03
N ALA A 44 15.15 -6.16 -7.89
CA ALA A 44 13.87 -5.61 -8.35
C ALA A 44 13.35 -6.44 -9.53
N VAL A 45 12.11 -6.92 -9.47
CA VAL A 45 11.45 -7.59 -10.60
C VAL A 45 10.44 -6.61 -11.19
N VAL A 46 10.62 -6.25 -12.45
CA VAL A 46 9.79 -5.28 -13.18
C VAL A 46 9.19 -5.97 -14.40
N ILE A 47 7.87 -6.00 -14.47
CA ILE A 47 7.12 -6.59 -15.57
C ILE A 47 6.17 -5.52 -16.13
N GLY A 48 6.16 -5.31 -17.44
CA GLY A 48 5.27 -4.31 -18.06
C GLY A 48 5.43 -4.22 -19.57
N GLY A 49 4.79 -3.25 -20.20
CA GLY A 49 4.88 -3.05 -21.66
C GLY A 49 6.24 -2.46 -22.07
N LYS A 50 6.57 -1.28 -21.53
CA LYS A 50 7.84 -0.55 -21.75
C LYS A 50 8.26 0.07 -20.44
N VAL A 51 9.05 -0.64 -19.65
CA VAL A 51 9.29 -0.31 -18.23
C VAL A 51 10.79 -0.33 -17.86
N GLU A 52 11.69 -0.26 -18.84
CA GLU A 52 13.13 -0.24 -18.59
C GLU A 52 13.57 0.90 -17.67
N ASP A 53 12.98 2.10 -17.82
CA ASP A 53 13.31 3.24 -16.98
C ASP A 53 12.89 3.04 -15.52
N ILE A 54 11.84 2.26 -15.29
CA ILE A 54 11.41 1.86 -13.93
C ILE A 54 12.47 0.91 -13.33
N ALA A 55 13.00 -0.02 -14.11
CA ALA A 55 14.06 -0.91 -13.67
C ALA A 55 15.35 -0.15 -13.31
N LYS A 56 15.75 0.85 -14.12
CA LYS A 56 16.89 1.75 -13.82
C LYS A 56 16.66 2.50 -12.51
N LYS A 57 15.48 3.09 -12.34
CA LYS A 57 15.12 3.79 -11.10
C LYS A 57 15.07 2.87 -9.88
N ALA A 58 14.66 1.61 -10.03
CA ALA A 58 14.69 0.65 -8.93
C ALA A 58 16.13 0.40 -8.42
N ILE A 59 17.12 0.42 -9.32
CA ILE A 59 18.54 0.34 -8.97
C ILE A 59 18.96 1.60 -8.21
N GLU A 60 18.60 2.79 -8.70
CA GLU A 60 18.88 4.05 -8.03
C GLU A 60 18.20 4.15 -6.66
N TYR A 61 17.07 3.45 -6.44
CA TYR A 61 16.39 3.31 -5.14
C TYR A 61 16.91 2.16 -4.28
N GLY A 62 18.05 1.55 -4.63
CA GLY A 62 18.76 0.64 -3.73
C GLY A 62 18.85 -0.81 -4.17
N ALA A 63 18.17 -1.25 -5.24
CA ALA A 63 18.34 -2.59 -5.76
C ALA A 63 19.79 -2.81 -6.30
N ASP A 64 20.31 -4.02 -6.14
CA ASP A 64 21.61 -4.42 -6.69
C ASP A 64 21.48 -4.87 -8.16
N GLU A 65 20.34 -5.49 -8.44
CA GLU A 65 19.97 -6.01 -9.76
C GLU A 65 18.52 -5.73 -10.06
N ALA A 66 18.18 -5.63 -11.34
CA ALA A 66 16.80 -5.63 -11.80
C ALA A 66 16.59 -6.74 -12.84
N ILE A 67 15.52 -7.51 -12.69
CA ILE A 67 15.02 -8.44 -13.71
C ILE A 67 13.90 -7.75 -14.45
N LEU A 68 14.03 -7.63 -15.76
CA LEU A 68 13.11 -6.90 -16.63
C LEU A 68 12.43 -7.86 -17.60
N VAL A 69 11.10 -7.86 -17.58
CA VAL A 69 10.26 -8.55 -18.56
C VAL A 69 9.39 -7.52 -19.26
N GLU A 70 9.48 -7.44 -20.57
CA GLU A 70 8.71 -6.49 -21.38
C GLU A 70 7.91 -7.24 -22.46
N GLY A 71 6.65 -6.82 -22.65
CA GLY A 71 5.76 -7.34 -23.69
C GLY A 71 4.41 -6.62 -23.68
N ASP A 72 3.75 -6.54 -24.83
CA ASP A 72 2.45 -5.88 -24.96
C ASP A 72 1.39 -6.55 -24.09
N GLU A 73 1.50 -7.86 -23.84
CA GLU A 73 0.64 -8.64 -22.95
C GLU A 73 0.70 -8.21 -21.48
N TYR A 74 1.74 -7.48 -21.08
CA TYR A 74 1.96 -6.99 -19.72
C TYR A 74 1.59 -5.51 -19.55
N TYR A 75 1.13 -4.81 -20.62
CA TYR A 75 0.74 -3.41 -20.51
C TYR A 75 -0.42 -3.21 -19.52
N ASN A 76 -1.43 -4.06 -19.59
CA ASN A 76 -2.50 -4.16 -18.60
C ASN A 76 -2.26 -5.38 -17.72
N TYR A 77 -2.49 -5.23 -16.41
CA TYR A 77 -2.42 -6.36 -15.52
C TYR A 77 -3.48 -7.41 -15.84
N THR A 78 -3.04 -8.65 -15.98
CA THR A 78 -3.89 -9.85 -15.93
C THR A 78 -3.22 -10.89 -15.04
N THR A 79 -4.00 -11.57 -14.19
CA THR A 79 -3.50 -12.59 -13.28
C THR A 79 -2.72 -13.67 -14.02
N ASP A 80 -3.23 -14.11 -15.17
CA ASP A 80 -2.62 -15.20 -15.93
C ASP A 80 -1.25 -14.80 -16.49
N ALA A 81 -1.14 -13.65 -17.18
CA ALA A 81 0.12 -13.23 -17.78
C ALA A 81 1.19 -13.02 -16.70
N TYR A 82 0.86 -12.27 -15.65
CA TYR A 82 1.83 -11.96 -14.59
C TYR A 82 2.21 -13.18 -13.76
N SER A 83 1.27 -14.09 -13.44
CA SER A 83 1.61 -15.30 -12.68
C SER A 83 2.48 -16.27 -13.47
N ILE A 84 2.25 -16.42 -14.79
CA ILE A 84 3.07 -17.25 -15.67
C ILE A 84 4.50 -16.67 -15.75
N ALA A 85 4.63 -15.36 -15.98
CA ALA A 85 5.92 -14.69 -16.01
C ALA A 85 6.67 -14.84 -14.69
N MET A 86 6.04 -14.50 -13.58
CA MET A 86 6.64 -14.60 -12.25
C MET A 86 7.03 -16.05 -11.91
N LYS A 87 6.17 -17.03 -12.19
CA LYS A 87 6.51 -18.44 -11.98
C LYS A 87 7.73 -18.85 -12.79
N THR A 88 7.80 -18.47 -14.06
CA THR A 88 8.93 -18.77 -14.94
C THR A 88 10.24 -18.18 -14.39
N LEU A 89 10.19 -16.93 -13.90
CA LEU A 89 11.32 -16.27 -13.26
C LEU A 89 11.75 -16.99 -11.97
N VAL A 90 10.78 -17.36 -11.12
CA VAL A 90 11.04 -18.07 -9.84
C VAL A 90 11.68 -19.43 -10.09
N ASP A 91 11.16 -20.19 -11.05
CA ASP A 91 11.70 -21.51 -11.39
C ASP A 91 13.15 -21.42 -11.89
N LYS A 92 13.49 -20.33 -12.61
CA LYS A 92 14.83 -20.09 -13.17
C LYS A 92 15.82 -19.55 -12.13
N HIS A 93 15.42 -18.54 -11.35
CA HIS A 93 16.32 -17.76 -10.50
C HIS A 93 16.26 -18.13 -9.01
N LYS A 94 15.22 -18.85 -8.58
CA LYS A 94 15.05 -19.39 -7.23
C LYS A 94 15.30 -18.36 -6.12
N PRO A 95 14.46 -17.30 -6.01
CA PRO A 95 14.58 -16.34 -4.92
C PRO A 95 14.24 -16.97 -3.57
N SER A 96 14.91 -16.53 -2.51
CA SER A 96 14.62 -16.97 -1.13
C SER A 96 13.30 -16.41 -0.61
N ALA A 97 13.03 -15.13 -0.92
CA ALA A 97 11.78 -14.48 -0.55
C ALA A 97 11.38 -13.43 -1.59
N ILE A 98 10.08 -13.10 -1.65
CA ILE A 98 9.52 -12.08 -2.55
C ILE A 98 8.57 -11.17 -1.76
N LEU A 99 8.86 -9.86 -1.82
CA LEU A 99 7.99 -8.80 -1.31
C LEU A 99 7.09 -8.30 -2.44
N ILE A 100 5.79 -8.20 -2.18
CA ILE A 100 4.78 -7.74 -3.13
C ILE A 100 3.96 -6.64 -2.44
N GLY A 101 3.62 -5.55 -3.13
CA GLY A 101 2.70 -4.54 -2.57
C GLY A 101 1.29 -5.12 -2.37
N ALA A 102 0.63 -4.82 -1.26
CA ALA A 102 -0.75 -5.24 -1.02
C ALA A 102 -1.79 -4.33 -1.74
N THR A 103 -1.51 -3.99 -2.99
CA THR A 103 -2.44 -3.35 -3.92
C THR A 103 -3.55 -4.31 -4.34
N ASN A 104 -4.51 -3.86 -5.13
CA ASN A 104 -5.51 -4.77 -5.69
C ASN A 104 -4.87 -5.88 -6.54
N ASN A 105 -3.90 -5.52 -7.40
CA ASN A 105 -3.19 -6.48 -8.25
C ASN A 105 -2.26 -7.40 -7.43
N GLY A 106 -1.56 -6.84 -6.45
CA GLY A 106 -0.68 -7.65 -5.59
C GLY A 106 -1.43 -8.63 -4.69
N ARG A 107 -2.63 -8.25 -4.22
CA ARG A 107 -3.54 -9.15 -3.47
C ARG A 107 -4.15 -10.24 -4.33
N ASP A 108 -4.16 -10.08 -5.63
CA ASP A 108 -4.56 -11.10 -6.60
C ASP A 108 -3.36 -11.97 -7.00
N LEU A 109 -2.24 -11.36 -7.39
CA LEU A 109 -1.04 -12.06 -7.85
C LEU A 109 -0.39 -12.91 -6.74
N GLY A 110 -0.23 -12.36 -5.54
CA GLY A 110 0.47 -13.05 -4.44
C GLY A 110 -0.11 -14.42 -4.09
N PRO A 111 -1.43 -14.55 -3.80
CA PRO A 111 -2.07 -15.83 -3.55
C PRO A 111 -2.02 -16.78 -4.73
N LYS A 112 -2.14 -16.27 -5.96
CA LYS A 112 -2.00 -17.08 -7.18
C LYS A 112 -0.60 -17.68 -7.27
N MET A 113 0.44 -16.87 -7.04
CA MET A 113 1.82 -17.34 -6.99
C MET A 113 2.05 -18.38 -5.89
N ALA A 114 1.51 -18.14 -4.69
CA ALA A 114 1.65 -19.08 -3.58
C ALA A 114 1.07 -20.45 -3.93
N CYS A 115 -0.07 -20.48 -4.61
CA CYS A 115 -0.70 -21.71 -5.10
C CYS A 115 0.17 -22.39 -6.17
N ASP A 116 0.63 -21.64 -7.18
CA ASP A 116 1.40 -22.19 -8.31
C ASP A 116 2.79 -22.72 -7.90
N LEU A 117 3.37 -22.12 -6.86
CA LEU A 117 4.68 -22.49 -6.32
C LEU A 117 4.58 -23.46 -5.13
N ASN A 118 3.38 -23.81 -4.72
CA ASN A 118 3.10 -24.65 -3.55
C ASN A 118 3.82 -24.15 -2.28
N THR A 119 3.69 -22.86 -2.01
CA THR A 119 4.29 -22.20 -0.84
C THR A 119 3.26 -21.39 -0.05
N GLY A 120 3.66 -20.84 1.10
CA GLY A 120 2.82 -19.99 1.91
C GLY A 120 2.90 -18.51 1.50
N LEU A 121 1.85 -17.75 1.80
CA LEU A 121 1.81 -16.29 1.67
C LEU A 121 1.32 -15.66 2.97
N THR A 122 2.04 -14.66 3.46
CA THR A 122 1.52 -13.78 4.52
C THR A 122 0.96 -12.50 3.89
N ALA A 123 -0.32 -12.23 4.14
CA ALA A 123 -1.00 -11.11 3.49
C ALA A 123 -1.07 -9.86 4.39
N ASP A 124 -0.96 -8.67 3.76
CA ASP A 124 -1.20 -7.36 4.36
C ASP A 124 -0.27 -7.06 5.56
N CYS A 125 1.02 -7.36 5.37
CA CYS A 125 2.05 -7.15 6.38
C CYS A 125 2.29 -5.65 6.63
N THR A 126 2.57 -5.32 7.90
CA THR A 126 2.96 -3.98 8.34
C THR A 126 4.33 -3.96 9.01
N GLY A 127 4.96 -5.10 9.17
CA GLY A 127 6.33 -5.23 9.66
C GLY A 127 7.04 -6.42 9.01
N LEU A 128 8.32 -6.27 8.80
CA LEU A 128 9.19 -7.25 8.17
C LEU A 128 10.48 -7.38 8.97
N ASP A 129 10.95 -8.60 9.17
CA ASP A 129 12.25 -8.87 9.74
C ASP A 129 12.81 -10.17 9.17
N TYR A 130 14.06 -10.48 9.48
CA TYR A 130 14.72 -11.70 9.09
C TYR A 130 15.43 -12.34 10.30
N ASP A 131 15.02 -13.56 10.63
CA ASP A 131 15.71 -14.38 11.62
C ASP A 131 16.94 -15.02 10.98
N VAL A 132 18.11 -14.48 11.34
CA VAL A 132 19.41 -14.90 10.77
C VAL A 132 19.76 -16.33 11.20
N GLU A 133 19.40 -16.74 12.43
CA GLU A 133 19.70 -18.08 12.96
C GLU A 133 18.84 -19.15 12.29
N ALA A 134 17.55 -18.87 12.14
CA ALA A 134 16.61 -19.77 11.50
C ALA A 134 16.59 -19.68 9.96
N GLY A 135 17.18 -18.62 9.37
CA GLY A 135 17.16 -18.40 7.93
C GLY A 135 15.77 -18.11 7.38
N ASN A 136 14.90 -17.44 8.14
CA ASN A 136 13.51 -17.22 7.77
C ASN A 136 13.11 -15.75 7.83
N MET A 137 12.26 -15.37 6.87
CA MET A 137 11.53 -14.10 6.96
C MET A 137 10.53 -14.14 8.11
N VAL A 138 10.46 -13.05 8.86
CA VAL A 138 9.46 -12.80 9.89
C VAL A 138 8.47 -11.77 9.38
N TRP A 139 7.25 -12.21 9.12
CA TRP A 139 6.17 -11.38 8.58
C TRP A 139 5.25 -10.95 9.71
N THR A 140 5.17 -9.66 9.97
CA THR A 140 4.28 -9.12 11.00
C THR A 140 3.06 -8.48 10.35
N ARG A 141 1.87 -8.88 10.78
CA ARG A 141 0.61 -8.34 10.29
C ARG A 141 -0.38 -8.08 11.41
N PRO A 142 -1.25 -7.07 11.28
CA PRO A 142 -2.39 -6.90 12.17
C PRO A 142 -3.35 -8.09 12.07
N ALA A 143 -3.83 -8.55 13.21
CA ALA A 143 -4.85 -9.58 13.33
C ALA A 143 -6.00 -9.08 14.24
N PHE A 144 -7.17 -9.71 14.13
CA PHE A 144 -8.35 -9.36 14.95
C PHE A 144 -8.63 -7.85 15.00
N GLY A 145 -8.56 -7.20 13.83
CA GLY A 145 -8.86 -5.79 13.69
C GLY A 145 -7.77 -4.83 14.15
N GLY A 146 -6.54 -5.29 14.28
CA GLY A 146 -5.41 -4.46 14.67
C GLY A 146 -5.04 -4.53 16.15
N ASN A 147 -5.87 -5.18 16.99
CA ASN A 147 -5.61 -5.32 18.43
C ASN A 147 -4.47 -6.29 18.75
N LEU A 148 -4.10 -7.14 17.82
CA LEU A 148 -3.00 -8.07 17.94
C LEU A 148 -2.11 -8.00 16.71
N MET A 149 -0.80 -8.15 16.92
CA MET A 149 0.17 -8.31 15.84
C MET A 149 0.59 -9.77 15.77
N ALA A 150 0.32 -10.41 14.65
CA ALA A 150 0.74 -11.79 14.40
C ALA A 150 2.10 -11.79 13.68
N MET A 151 3.08 -12.49 14.24
CA MET A 151 4.34 -12.83 13.57
C MET A 151 4.19 -14.19 12.91
N ILE A 152 4.39 -14.26 11.62
CA ILE A 152 4.17 -15.45 10.80
C ILE A 152 5.48 -15.87 10.13
N LEU A 153 5.76 -17.15 10.13
CA LEU A 153 6.91 -17.78 9.51
C LEU A 153 6.47 -18.80 8.46
N CYS A 154 7.30 -19.00 7.44
CA CYS A 154 7.13 -20.06 6.45
C CYS A 154 8.44 -20.85 6.31
N PRO A 155 8.79 -21.72 7.29
CA PRO A 155 10.11 -22.36 7.34
C PRO A 155 10.29 -23.46 6.29
N ASP A 156 9.20 -24.12 5.86
CA ASP A 156 9.25 -25.37 5.12
C ASP A 156 9.21 -25.22 3.59
N ASN A 157 8.97 -24.01 3.09
CA ASN A 157 8.83 -23.75 1.65
C ASN A 157 9.59 -22.50 1.19
N ARG A 158 9.96 -22.49 -0.10
CA ARG A 158 10.58 -21.36 -0.79
C ARG A 158 9.94 -21.17 -2.16
N PRO A 159 9.91 -19.92 -2.67
CA PRO A 159 10.21 -18.68 -1.96
C PRO A 159 9.22 -18.42 -0.82
N GLN A 160 9.65 -17.65 0.19
CA GLN A 160 8.75 -17.09 1.19
C GLN A 160 8.06 -15.87 0.61
N LEU A 161 6.73 -15.81 0.64
CA LEU A 161 5.95 -14.74 0.01
C LEU A 161 5.22 -13.89 1.06
N GLY A 162 5.21 -12.59 0.83
CA GLY A 162 4.37 -11.69 1.61
C GLY A 162 3.87 -10.51 0.80
N THR A 163 2.60 -10.14 1.02
CA THR A 163 2.12 -8.84 0.56
C THR A 163 2.23 -7.81 1.67
N VAL A 164 2.68 -6.61 1.34
CA VAL A 164 2.97 -5.53 2.29
C VAL A 164 2.06 -4.35 2.03
N ARG A 165 1.46 -3.82 3.08
CA ARG A 165 0.54 -2.69 2.99
C ARG A 165 1.24 -1.45 2.44
N PRO A 166 0.69 -0.77 1.41
CA PRO A 166 1.21 0.51 0.91
C PRO A 166 1.26 1.58 2.01
N GLY A 167 2.26 2.47 1.93
CA GLY A 167 2.40 3.60 2.86
C GLY A 167 2.94 3.24 4.25
N VAL A 168 3.26 1.96 4.52
CA VAL A 168 3.85 1.53 5.80
C VAL A 168 5.35 1.83 5.85
N PHE A 169 6.03 1.67 4.74
CA PHE A 169 7.45 1.93 4.62
C PHE A 169 7.69 3.18 3.77
N LYS A 170 8.63 4.01 4.21
CA LYS A 170 9.04 5.19 3.42
C LYS A 170 9.85 4.73 2.22
N LYS A 171 9.64 5.40 1.09
CA LYS A 171 10.48 5.21 -0.10
C LYS A 171 11.93 5.58 0.24
N PRO A 172 12.94 4.82 -0.22
CA PRO A 172 14.33 5.15 0.02
C PRO A 172 14.74 6.44 -0.71
N GLU A 173 15.83 7.05 -0.27
CA GLU A 173 16.43 8.17 -0.99
C GLU A 173 16.97 7.69 -2.35
N LEU A 174 16.80 8.53 -3.37
CA LEU A 174 17.32 8.26 -4.70
C LEU A 174 18.84 8.51 -4.72
N VAL A 175 19.61 7.52 -5.17
CA VAL A 175 21.05 7.65 -5.41
C VAL A 175 21.26 7.70 -6.91
N GLU A 176 21.23 8.92 -7.47
CA GLU A 176 21.41 9.12 -8.91
C GLU A 176 22.73 8.50 -9.41
N GLY A 177 22.64 7.79 -10.53
CA GLY A 177 23.80 7.17 -11.17
C GLY A 177 24.34 5.94 -10.44
N LYS A 178 23.59 5.36 -9.48
CA LYS A 178 23.95 4.06 -8.90
C LYS A 178 24.01 3.01 -10.00
N GLU A 179 25.14 2.31 -10.10
CA GLU A 179 25.32 1.21 -11.03
C GLU A 179 24.70 -0.08 -10.50
N GLY A 180 24.11 -0.87 -11.40
CA GLY A 180 23.55 -2.17 -11.12
C GLY A 180 23.32 -2.96 -12.42
N THR A 181 22.98 -4.23 -12.29
CA THR A 181 22.77 -5.10 -13.44
C THR A 181 21.29 -5.19 -13.81
N ILE A 182 20.95 -4.95 -15.08
CA ILE A 182 19.62 -5.22 -15.61
C ILE A 182 19.66 -6.49 -16.44
N THR A 183 18.99 -7.53 -15.97
CA THR A 183 18.83 -8.79 -16.71
C THR A 183 17.49 -8.78 -17.43
N ARG A 184 17.53 -8.77 -18.76
CA ARG A 184 16.31 -8.89 -19.57
C ARG A 184 15.96 -10.37 -19.71
N GLU A 185 14.72 -10.70 -19.42
CA GLU A 185 14.15 -12.02 -19.60
C GLU A 185 13.07 -11.96 -20.68
N ASP A 186 13.27 -12.75 -21.71
CA ASP A 186 12.35 -12.85 -22.84
C ASP A 186 11.28 -13.91 -22.52
N ILE A 187 10.22 -13.47 -21.88
CA ILE A 187 9.10 -14.33 -21.47
C ILE A 187 7.84 -13.81 -22.16
N HIS A 188 7.29 -14.61 -23.05
CA HIS A 188 6.05 -14.32 -23.74
C HIS A 188 4.94 -15.27 -23.30
N VAL A 189 3.76 -14.69 -23.00
CA VAL A 189 2.56 -15.45 -22.67
C VAL A 189 1.62 -15.42 -23.86
N ALA A 190 1.33 -16.60 -24.40
CA ALA A 190 0.45 -16.71 -25.56
C ALA A 190 -0.99 -16.29 -25.20
N ALA A 191 -1.69 -15.69 -26.17
CA ALA A 191 -3.02 -15.13 -25.95
C ALA A 191 -4.07 -16.16 -25.49
N ASP A 192 -3.89 -17.43 -25.82
CA ASP A 192 -4.75 -18.54 -25.40
C ASP A 192 -4.51 -18.97 -23.94
N GLN A 193 -3.40 -18.55 -23.34
CA GLN A 193 -3.08 -18.76 -21.93
C GLN A 193 -3.67 -17.65 -21.02
N ILE A 194 -4.11 -16.53 -21.62
CA ILE A 194 -4.70 -15.41 -20.90
C ILE A 194 -6.24 -15.51 -21.01
N ARG A 195 -6.88 -15.95 -19.93
CA ARG A 195 -8.34 -16.23 -19.89
C ARG A 195 -9.21 -14.99 -19.78
N THR A 196 -8.63 -13.86 -19.39
CA THR A 196 -9.33 -12.59 -19.18
C THR A 196 -8.86 -11.55 -20.18
N LYS A 197 -9.77 -10.67 -20.60
CA LYS A 197 -9.47 -9.54 -21.47
C LYS A 197 -10.07 -8.27 -20.90
N LEU A 198 -9.28 -7.22 -20.79
CA LEU A 198 -9.79 -5.89 -20.47
C LEU A 198 -10.68 -5.43 -21.65
N ILE A 199 -11.97 -5.19 -21.37
CA ILE A 199 -12.94 -4.70 -22.36
C ILE A 199 -12.96 -3.17 -22.36
N GLU A 200 -13.06 -2.59 -21.16
CA GLU A 200 -13.21 -1.15 -20.96
C GLU A 200 -12.70 -0.77 -19.57
N ARG A 201 -12.08 0.39 -19.47
CA ARG A 201 -11.77 1.05 -18.20
C ARG A 201 -12.64 2.31 -18.12
N ILE A 202 -13.48 2.38 -17.10
CA ILE A 202 -14.29 3.56 -16.83
C ILE A 202 -13.60 4.32 -15.68
N GLU A 203 -13.00 5.45 -16.01
CA GLU A 203 -12.50 6.35 -15.00
C GLU A 203 -13.63 7.31 -14.60
N GLU A 204 -14.03 7.27 -13.33
CA GLU A 204 -14.85 8.35 -12.80
C GLU A 204 -14.01 9.62 -12.83
N VAL A 205 -14.47 10.62 -13.61
CA VAL A 205 -13.90 11.97 -13.62
C VAL A 205 -14.32 12.70 -12.32
N ALA A 206 -14.15 12.06 -11.18
CA ALA A 206 -14.10 12.74 -9.91
C ALA A 206 -12.71 13.39 -9.83
N ALA A 207 -12.66 14.71 -9.58
CA ALA A 207 -11.42 15.42 -9.40
C ALA A 207 -10.44 14.55 -8.60
N ALA A 208 -9.28 14.28 -9.19
CA ALA A 208 -8.32 13.30 -8.66
C ALA A 208 -7.96 13.68 -7.22
N VAL A 209 -8.64 13.05 -6.26
CA VAL A 209 -8.37 13.28 -4.83
C VAL A 209 -7.19 12.41 -4.46
N ASN A 210 -6.03 13.03 -4.40
CA ASN A 210 -4.80 12.34 -4.00
C ASN A 210 -4.70 12.28 -2.47
N LEU A 211 -5.44 11.33 -1.86
CA LEU A 211 -5.41 11.11 -0.42
C LEU A 211 -4.10 10.47 0.06
N GLU A 212 -3.46 9.67 -0.79
CA GLU A 212 -2.28 8.88 -0.40
C GLU A 212 -1.03 9.74 -0.22
N GLU A 213 -0.95 10.88 -0.94
CA GLU A 213 0.15 11.84 -0.84
C GLU A 213 -0.20 13.11 -0.03
N ALA A 214 -1.43 13.17 0.51
CA ALA A 214 -1.87 14.34 1.26
C ALA A 214 -1.14 14.46 2.61
N GLU A 215 -0.58 15.63 2.88
CA GLU A 215 0.08 15.91 4.18
C GLU A 215 -0.94 16.12 5.32
N ILE A 216 -2.11 16.66 5.00
CA ILE A 216 -3.20 16.90 5.96
C ILE A 216 -4.49 16.37 5.37
N ILE A 217 -5.25 15.60 6.15
CA ILE A 217 -6.57 15.09 5.76
C ILE A 217 -7.61 15.46 6.81
N VAL A 218 -8.72 16.05 6.34
CA VAL A 218 -9.91 16.27 7.16
C VAL A 218 -11.01 15.31 6.69
N SER A 219 -11.40 14.38 7.52
CA SER A 219 -12.28 13.27 7.13
C SER A 219 -13.63 13.32 7.86
N GLY A 220 -14.71 13.20 7.08
CA GLY A 220 -16.08 13.15 7.61
C GLY A 220 -16.62 11.72 7.73
N GLY A 221 -17.28 11.43 8.84
CA GLY A 221 -17.97 10.16 9.05
C GLY A 221 -19.50 10.29 8.96
N ARG A 222 -20.20 9.20 9.33
CA ARG A 222 -21.68 9.20 9.38
C ARG A 222 -22.24 10.25 10.34
N GLY A 223 -21.46 10.71 11.32
CA GLY A 223 -21.84 11.78 12.23
C GLY A 223 -22.02 13.15 11.57
N VAL A 224 -21.57 13.34 10.32
CA VAL A 224 -21.81 14.53 9.51
C VAL A 224 -23.27 14.65 9.07
N GLY A 225 -23.99 13.53 8.92
CA GLY A 225 -25.45 13.47 8.82
C GLY A 225 -26.04 13.72 7.43
N SER A 226 -25.37 14.41 6.52
CA SER A 226 -25.85 14.67 5.15
C SER A 226 -24.73 15.14 4.22
N GLU A 227 -25.04 15.23 2.91
CA GLU A 227 -24.14 15.82 1.92
C GLU A 227 -23.84 17.30 2.22
N GLU A 228 -24.87 18.08 2.61
CA GLU A 228 -24.68 19.48 3.02
C GLU A 228 -23.80 19.61 4.26
N GLY A 229 -23.89 18.63 5.19
CA GLY A 229 -23.05 18.57 6.37
C GLY A 229 -21.56 18.49 6.04
N PHE A 230 -21.18 17.94 4.90
CA PHE A 230 -19.78 17.94 4.42
C PHE A 230 -19.23 19.32 4.10
N ASN A 231 -20.07 20.36 3.98
CA ASN A 231 -19.56 21.71 3.74
C ASN A 231 -18.67 22.20 4.89
N VAL A 232 -19.03 21.88 6.15
CA VAL A 232 -18.18 22.26 7.29
C VAL A 232 -16.83 21.52 7.28
N ILE A 233 -16.80 20.30 6.76
CA ILE A 233 -15.56 19.52 6.58
C ILE A 233 -14.71 20.16 5.51
N ARG A 234 -15.30 20.57 4.37
CA ARG A 234 -14.62 21.27 3.27
C ARG A 234 -14.05 22.61 3.73
N GLU A 235 -14.82 23.41 4.48
CA GLU A 235 -14.36 24.67 5.02
C GLU A 235 -13.15 24.52 5.96
N LEU A 236 -13.13 23.49 6.79
CA LEU A 236 -11.98 23.21 7.65
C LEU A 236 -10.78 22.76 6.81
N ALA A 237 -11.01 21.91 5.81
CA ALA A 237 -9.97 21.46 4.89
C ALA A 237 -9.35 22.65 4.12
N ASP A 238 -10.17 23.56 3.60
CA ASP A 238 -9.71 24.74 2.86
C ASP A 238 -8.80 25.64 3.72
N VAL A 239 -9.15 25.85 4.98
CA VAL A 239 -8.36 26.71 5.89
C VAL A 239 -7.01 26.06 6.25
N LEU A 240 -6.94 24.74 6.24
CA LEU A 240 -5.72 23.98 6.54
C LEU A 240 -4.91 23.62 5.29
N GLY A 241 -5.42 23.90 4.08
CA GLY A 241 -4.84 23.39 2.84
C GLY A 241 -4.87 21.85 2.77
N ALA A 242 -5.89 21.25 3.37
CA ALA A 242 -6.03 19.81 3.56
C ALA A 242 -6.87 19.15 2.46
N THR A 243 -6.69 17.85 2.28
CA THR A 243 -7.53 17.02 1.43
C THR A 243 -8.71 16.48 2.21
N VAL A 244 -9.90 16.46 1.59
CA VAL A 244 -11.11 15.92 2.22
C VAL A 244 -11.16 14.41 2.07
N GLY A 245 -11.28 13.70 3.19
CA GLY A 245 -11.51 12.28 3.27
C GLY A 245 -12.90 11.92 3.79
N ALA A 246 -13.25 10.65 3.75
CA ALA A 246 -14.52 10.17 4.28
C ALA A 246 -14.44 8.73 4.79
N SER A 247 -15.29 8.39 5.74
CA SER A 247 -15.52 7.00 6.11
C SER A 247 -16.37 6.28 5.05
N ARG A 248 -16.25 4.95 4.98
CA ARG A 248 -17.10 4.13 4.12
C ARG A 248 -18.59 4.42 4.30
N ALA A 249 -19.04 4.58 5.55
CA ALA A 249 -20.46 4.85 5.83
C ALA A 249 -20.97 6.13 5.15
N ALA A 250 -20.17 7.19 5.10
CA ALA A 250 -20.55 8.44 4.42
C ALA A 250 -20.59 8.28 2.89
N VAL A 251 -19.72 7.45 2.35
CA VAL A 251 -19.70 7.10 0.92
C VAL A 251 -20.90 6.22 0.55
N ASP A 252 -21.20 5.21 1.36
CA ASP A 252 -22.33 4.30 1.13
C ASP A 252 -23.69 5.05 1.19
N GLU A 253 -23.79 6.14 2.00
CA GLU A 253 -24.95 7.05 2.01
C GLU A 253 -25.00 8.03 0.82
N GLY A 254 -23.97 8.03 -0.03
CA GLY A 254 -23.91 8.88 -1.23
C GLY A 254 -23.55 10.35 -0.97
N TRP A 255 -23.09 10.72 0.23
CA TRP A 255 -22.77 12.11 0.58
C TRP A 255 -21.47 12.62 -0.02
N ILE A 256 -20.58 11.71 -0.38
CA ILE A 256 -19.29 12.02 -0.98
C ILE A 256 -18.83 10.86 -1.88
N PRO A 257 -18.16 11.15 -3.01
CA PRO A 257 -17.69 10.11 -3.93
C PRO A 257 -16.72 9.11 -3.29
N ARG A 258 -16.70 7.89 -3.82
CA ARG A 258 -15.83 6.80 -3.37
C ARG A 258 -14.33 7.13 -3.41
N ALA A 259 -13.91 8.04 -4.28
CA ALA A 259 -12.52 8.53 -4.35
C ALA A 259 -11.99 9.12 -3.03
N HIS A 260 -12.90 9.60 -2.16
CA HIS A 260 -12.59 10.13 -0.83
C HIS A 260 -12.56 9.08 0.28
N GLN A 261 -12.86 7.81 -0.02
CA GLN A 261 -12.98 6.78 1.00
C GLN A 261 -11.63 6.41 1.61
N VAL A 262 -11.53 6.57 2.94
CA VAL A 262 -10.39 6.14 3.77
C VAL A 262 -10.77 4.89 4.56
N GLY A 263 -9.87 3.91 4.60
CA GLY A 263 -10.05 2.67 5.33
C GLY A 263 -9.56 1.44 4.59
N GLN A 264 -9.72 0.27 5.16
CA GLN A 264 -9.26 -1.01 4.62
C GLN A 264 -9.80 -1.33 3.21
N THR A 265 -11.01 -0.89 2.89
CA THR A 265 -11.67 -1.07 1.58
C THR A 265 -11.65 0.18 0.70
N GLY A 266 -11.00 1.24 1.17
CA GLY A 266 -10.73 2.48 0.47
C GLY A 266 -9.23 2.70 0.36
N LYS A 267 -8.80 3.97 0.47
CA LYS A 267 -7.38 4.33 0.49
C LYS A 267 -6.81 4.21 1.90
N THR A 268 -5.60 3.67 2.02
CA THR A 268 -4.81 3.72 3.25
C THR A 268 -3.92 4.95 3.17
N VAL A 269 -3.92 5.76 4.22
CA VAL A 269 -3.25 7.07 4.25
C VAL A 269 -2.32 7.20 5.45
N GLY A 270 -1.30 8.03 5.32
CA GLY A 270 -0.33 8.33 6.38
C GLY A 270 0.04 9.82 6.39
N PRO A 271 -0.95 10.73 6.57
CA PRO A 271 -0.68 12.15 6.60
C PRO A 271 0.05 12.55 7.90
N LYS A 272 0.68 13.73 7.89
CA LYS A 272 1.20 14.36 9.12
C LYS A 272 0.09 14.68 10.11
N LEU A 273 -1.13 15.00 9.61
CA LEU A 273 -2.29 15.29 10.43
C LEU A 273 -3.55 14.69 9.81
N TYR A 274 -4.24 13.86 10.57
CA TYR A 274 -5.56 13.32 10.23
C TYR A 274 -6.61 13.81 11.21
N ILE A 275 -7.64 14.53 10.73
CA ILE A 275 -8.75 15.02 11.57
C ILE A 275 -9.99 14.20 11.26
N ALA A 276 -10.43 13.39 12.23
CA ALA A 276 -11.60 12.52 12.14
C ALA A 276 -12.84 13.20 12.72
N CYS A 277 -13.76 13.62 11.87
CA CYS A 277 -14.98 14.36 12.27
C CYS A 277 -16.21 13.47 12.18
N GLY A 278 -16.84 13.16 13.32
CA GLY A 278 -18.05 12.32 13.37
C GLY A 278 -17.82 10.89 12.85
N ILE A 279 -16.61 10.38 12.99
CA ILE A 279 -16.21 9.02 12.64
C ILE A 279 -16.23 8.16 13.89
N SER A 280 -16.85 6.97 13.84
CA SER A 280 -16.96 6.07 14.99
C SER A 280 -15.65 5.39 15.38
N GLY A 281 -14.71 5.22 14.43
CA GLY A 281 -13.47 4.49 14.69
C GLY A 281 -13.59 2.98 14.52
N ALA A 282 -14.49 2.52 13.64
CA ALA A 282 -14.53 1.12 13.27
C ALA A 282 -13.12 0.65 12.82
N ILE A 283 -12.77 -0.58 13.20
CA ILE A 283 -11.46 -1.19 12.98
C ILE A 283 -10.98 -1.06 11.52
N GLN A 284 -11.92 -1.19 10.57
CA GLN A 284 -11.62 -1.07 9.14
C GLN A 284 -11.23 0.36 8.75
N HIS A 285 -11.75 1.37 9.43
CA HIS A 285 -11.37 2.77 9.22
C HIS A 285 -10.02 3.06 9.91
N ALA A 286 -9.87 2.64 11.16
CA ALA A 286 -8.63 2.81 11.93
C ALA A 286 -7.42 2.17 11.21
N ALA A 287 -7.62 0.99 10.58
CA ALA A 287 -6.57 0.35 9.78
C ALA A 287 -6.10 1.19 8.59
N GLY A 288 -6.95 2.08 8.06
CA GLY A 288 -6.61 2.97 6.96
C GLY A 288 -5.90 4.26 7.34
N ILE A 289 -5.83 4.58 8.64
CA ILE A 289 -5.23 5.83 9.16
C ILE A 289 -4.06 5.59 10.12
N SER A 290 -3.73 4.34 10.40
CA SER A 290 -2.72 3.95 11.38
C SER A 290 -1.30 4.43 11.04
N GLY A 291 -1.05 4.87 9.81
CA GLY A 291 0.21 5.49 9.38
C GLY A 291 0.30 7.00 9.58
N SER A 292 -0.74 7.63 10.15
CA SER A 292 -0.76 9.08 10.40
C SER A 292 0.18 9.46 11.55
N ASP A 293 0.91 10.56 11.40
CA ASP A 293 1.82 11.05 12.47
C ASP A 293 1.02 11.62 13.66
N CYS A 294 -0.16 12.20 13.42
CA CYS A 294 -1.05 12.76 14.44
C CYS A 294 -2.52 12.57 14.03
N ILE A 295 -3.34 12.05 14.94
CA ILE A 295 -4.78 11.86 14.75
C ILE A 295 -5.54 12.71 15.75
N VAL A 296 -6.41 13.59 15.24
CA VAL A 296 -7.34 14.39 16.02
C VAL A 296 -8.76 13.88 15.79
N ALA A 297 -9.49 13.53 16.84
CA ALA A 297 -10.87 13.04 16.73
C ALA A 297 -11.88 14.02 17.33
N ILE A 298 -12.97 14.23 16.60
CA ILE A 298 -14.14 15.01 17.05
C ILE A 298 -15.36 14.10 16.98
N ASN A 299 -15.92 13.73 18.12
CA ASN A 299 -17.12 12.91 18.18
C ASN A 299 -18.00 13.32 19.38
N LYS A 300 -19.33 13.24 19.20
CA LYS A 300 -20.28 13.52 20.29
C LYS A 300 -20.38 12.39 21.30
N ASP A 301 -20.03 11.17 20.90
CA ASP A 301 -20.03 9.99 21.76
C ASP A 301 -18.66 9.85 22.42
N PRO A 302 -18.56 10.02 23.76
CA PRO A 302 -17.29 9.92 24.46
C PRO A 302 -16.69 8.51 24.45
N ASP A 303 -17.49 7.47 24.20
CA ASP A 303 -17.08 6.08 24.17
C ASP A 303 -16.80 5.60 22.72
N ALA A 304 -16.76 6.50 21.75
CA ALA A 304 -16.48 6.16 20.36
C ALA A 304 -15.06 5.58 20.22
N PRO A 305 -14.88 4.40 19.60
CA PRO A 305 -13.57 3.74 19.45
C PRO A 305 -12.51 4.58 18.70
N ILE A 306 -12.91 5.65 18.03
CA ILE A 306 -11.97 6.57 17.38
C ILE A 306 -11.02 7.23 18.39
N PHE A 307 -11.47 7.41 19.63
CA PHE A 307 -10.66 7.99 20.69
C PHE A 307 -9.55 7.06 21.18
N ASP A 308 -9.68 5.74 20.97
CA ASP A 308 -8.64 4.76 21.32
C ASP A 308 -7.40 4.87 20.42
N VAL A 309 -7.55 5.47 19.22
CA VAL A 309 -6.47 5.62 18.24
C VAL A 309 -6.07 7.09 18.01
N ALA A 310 -6.78 8.03 18.63
CA ALA A 310 -6.53 9.46 18.50
C ALA A 310 -5.49 9.96 19.51
N ASP A 311 -4.56 10.81 19.05
CA ASP A 311 -3.63 11.52 19.93
C ASP A 311 -4.34 12.65 20.69
N TYR A 312 -5.35 13.26 20.05
CA TYR A 312 -6.19 14.31 20.66
C TYR A 312 -7.67 14.04 20.38
N GLY A 313 -8.47 14.08 21.43
CA GLY A 313 -9.91 13.88 21.36
C GLY A 313 -10.71 15.09 21.82
N ILE A 314 -11.73 15.48 21.06
CA ILE A 314 -12.68 16.51 21.42
C ILE A 314 -14.08 15.89 21.46
N VAL A 315 -14.67 15.79 22.66
CA VAL A 315 -16.02 15.26 22.83
C VAL A 315 -17.02 16.40 22.64
N GLY A 316 -17.83 16.34 21.58
CA GLY A 316 -18.86 17.35 21.32
C GLY A 316 -19.40 17.31 19.89
N ASP A 317 -20.30 18.25 19.60
CA ASP A 317 -20.91 18.38 18.28
C ASP A 317 -19.94 19.05 17.29
N LEU A 318 -19.64 18.34 16.21
CA LEU A 318 -18.73 18.81 15.16
C LEU A 318 -19.21 20.14 14.52
N PHE A 319 -20.53 20.37 14.41
CA PHE A 319 -21.09 21.60 13.86
C PHE A 319 -20.89 22.82 14.77
N THR A 320 -20.64 22.58 16.06
CA THR A 320 -20.26 23.64 17.01
C THR A 320 -18.75 23.82 17.09
N ILE A 321 -18.00 22.72 17.09
CA ILE A 321 -16.55 22.71 17.32
C ILE A 321 -15.79 23.21 16.10
N ILE A 322 -16.12 22.71 14.89
CA ILE A 322 -15.36 23.01 13.68
C ILE A 322 -15.37 24.51 13.33
N PRO A 323 -16.50 25.24 13.37
CA PRO A 323 -16.48 26.66 13.14
C PRO A 323 -15.56 27.44 14.09
N ILE A 324 -15.54 27.03 15.38
CA ILE A 324 -14.63 27.63 16.38
C ILE A 324 -13.16 27.35 16.02
N MET A 325 -12.86 26.10 15.63
CA MET A 325 -11.50 25.73 15.17
C MET A 325 -11.07 26.57 13.96
N ILE A 326 -11.94 26.72 12.96
CA ILE A 326 -11.68 27.54 11.77
C ILE A 326 -11.35 28.99 12.18
N GLU A 327 -12.12 29.57 13.09
CA GLU A 327 -11.90 30.93 13.57
C GLU A 327 -10.52 31.05 14.27
N GLN A 328 -10.18 30.09 15.12
CA GLN A 328 -8.89 30.12 15.84
C GLN A 328 -7.69 29.90 14.90
N ILE A 329 -7.80 28.99 13.93
CA ILE A 329 -6.76 28.75 12.92
C ILE A 329 -6.53 30.01 12.09
N LYS A 330 -7.61 30.68 11.63
CA LYS A 330 -7.48 31.96 10.89
C LYS A 330 -6.81 33.05 11.72
N LYS A 331 -7.09 33.12 13.03
CA LYS A 331 -6.42 34.08 13.93
C LYS A 331 -4.95 33.76 14.14
N ALA A 332 -4.58 32.48 14.17
CA ALA A 332 -3.20 32.06 14.37
C ALA A 332 -2.32 32.27 13.11
N ASN A 333 -2.96 32.29 11.93
CA ASN A 333 -2.27 32.50 10.64
C ASN A 333 -2.26 33.96 10.18
N ALA A 334 -2.93 34.87 10.90
CA ALA A 334 -2.98 36.31 10.62
C ALA A 334 -1.89 37.07 11.39
#